data_6ae9b6f8957103b7b68e43cfb36f4388
#
_entry.id   6ae9b6f8957103b7b68e43cfb36f4388
#
_cell.length_a   1.000
_cell.length_b   1.000
_cell.length_c   1.000
_cell.angle_alpha   90.00
_cell.angle_beta   90.00
_cell.angle_gamma   90.00
#
_symmetry.space_group_name_H-M   'P 1'
#
loop_
_entity.id
_entity.type
_entity.pdbx_description
1 polymer ?
#
loop_
_entity_poly.entity_id
_entity_poly.type
_entity_poly.pdbx_seq_one_letter_code
_entity_poly.pdbx_strand_id
1 'polypeptide(L)'
;VYKRQIRRILNEQYSSRVNGLPGNDDLGSMGAWYVFASIGLFPEIPGVGGFSVNSPVFRKIVLHLPEGDVIIKGGDEKKEYIHSLSLDGKKMEGTWIDWSDLYRGATLEYKLSGKPDKTWGTRIAPPSYGK
;
A
#
# COMPACT_ATOMS: atom_id res chain seq x y z
N VAL A 1 3.43 -10.02 9.31
CA VAL A 1 4.74 -10.39 8.74
C VAL A 1 4.99 -9.59 7.47
N TYR A 2 4.13 -9.66 6.48
CA TYR A 2 4.24 -9.06 5.15
C TYR A 2 4.53 -7.53 5.17
N LYS A 3 3.77 -6.74 5.94
CA LYS A 3 3.92 -5.28 6.02
C LYS A 3 5.30 -4.85 6.57
N ARG A 4 5.82 -5.57 7.54
CA ARG A 4 7.17 -5.35 8.07
C ARG A 4 8.24 -5.64 7.03
N GLN A 5 8.05 -6.65 6.19
CA GLN A 5 8.99 -6.97 5.11
C GLN A 5 9.06 -5.85 4.07
N ILE A 6 7.91 -5.30 3.65
CA ILE A 6 7.87 -4.16 2.73
C ILE A 6 8.62 -2.96 3.32
N ARG A 7 8.36 -2.60 4.57
CA ARG A 7 9.06 -1.49 5.25
C ARG A 7 10.55 -1.73 5.38
N ARG A 8 10.95 -2.95 5.69
CA ARG A 8 12.36 -3.33 5.75
C ARG A 8 13.03 -3.14 4.39
N ILE A 9 12.42 -3.59 3.31
CA ILE A 9 12.94 -3.43 1.95
C ILE A 9 13.06 -1.94 1.60
N LEU A 10 12.02 -1.13 1.83
CA LEU A 10 12.05 0.30 1.58
C LEU A 10 13.21 1.00 2.30
N ASN A 11 13.49 0.63 3.55
CA ASN A 11 14.49 1.30 4.38
C ASN A 11 15.91 0.78 4.18
N GLU A 12 16.10 -0.50 3.86
CA GLU A 12 17.41 -1.13 3.81
C GLU A 12 17.95 -1.30 2.39
N GLN A 13 17.06 -1.40 1.39
CA GLN A 13 17.46 -1.73 0.02
C GLN A 13 17.44 -0.55 -0.93
N TYR A 14 16.77 0.54 -0.58
CA TYR A 14 16.67 1.73 -1.39
C TYR A 14 17.35 2.93 -0.73
N SER A 15 17.97 3.79 -1.52
CA SER A 15 18.54 5.05 -1.04
C SER A 15 18.59 6.10 -2.15
N SER A 16 18.81 7.37 -1.77
CA SER A 16 19.00 8.48 -2.71
C SER A 16 20.40 8.57 -3.31
N ARG A 17 21.26 7.55 -3.11
CA ARG A 17 22.62 7.51 -3.66
C ARG A 17 22.60 7.06 -5.11
N VAL A 18 23.71 7.25 -5.83
CA VAL A 18 23.87 6.83 -7.23
C VAL A 18 23.62 5.32 -7.43
N ASN A 19 23.98 4.51 -6.42
CA ASN A 19 23.74 3.06 -6.37
C ASN A 19 22.55 2.71 -5.46
N GLY A 20 21.52 3.54 -5.46
CA GLY A 20 20.41 3.46 -4.53
C GLY A 20 19.35 2.40 -4.84
N LEU A 21 19.52 1.64 -5.93
CA LEU A 21 18.66 0.49 -6.26
C LEU A 21 19.33 -0.82 -5.89
N PRO A 22 18.60 -1.82 -5.38
CA PRO A 22 19.19 -3.12 -4.97
C PRO A 22 19.56 -4.04 -6.13
N GLY A 23 19.40 -3.62 -7.38
CA GLY A 23 19.73 -4.40 -8.57
C GLY A 23 19.44 -3.61 -9.85
N ASN A 24 19.28 -4.32 -10.98
CA ASN A 24 18.87 -3.70 -12.23
C ASN A 24 17.44 -3.17 -12.12
N ASP A 25 17.22 -1.96 -12.59
CA ASP A 25 15.90 -1.30 -12.50
C ASP A 25 14.82 -1.98 -13.36
N ASP A 26 15.22 -2.72 -14.40
CA ASP A 26 14.33 -3.45 -15.31
C ASP A 26 13.20 -2.57 -15.87
N LEU A 27 13.59 -1.55 -16.63
CA LEU A 27 12.67 -0.61 -17.27
C LEU A 27 11.78 0.17 -16.28
N GLY A 28 12.30 0.52 -15.12
CA GLY A 28 11.55 1.26 -14.10
C GLY A 28 10.81 0.38 -13.08
N SER A 29 10.94 -0.95 -13.18
CA SER A 29 10.23 -1.89 -12.31
C SER A 29 10.55 -1.69 -10.83
N MET A 30 11.82 -1.50 -10.49
CA MET A 30 12.22 -1.28 -9.09
C MET A 30 11.79 0.09 -8.57
N GLY A 31 11.90 1.14 -9.40
CA GLY A 31 11.40 2.48 -9.07
C GLY A 31 9.89 2.48 -8.87
N ALA A 32 9.14 1.84 -9.76
CA ALA A 32 7.70 1.69 -9.65
C ALA A 32 7.30 0.93 -8.37
N TRP A 33 8.00 -0.17 -8.05
CA TRP A 33 7.77 -0.90 -6.80
C TRP A 33 7.96 0.01 -5.57
N TYR A 34 9.04 0.81 -5.54
CA TYR A 34 9.31 1.75 -4.45
C TYR A 34 8.16 2.76 -4.27
N VAL A 35 7.68 3.34 -5.39
CA VAL A 35 6.57 4.30 -5.38
C VAL A 35 5.30 3.64 -4.84
N PHE A 36 4.86 2.52 -5.41
CA PHE A 36 3.66 1.81 -4.97
C PHE A 36 3.75 1.35 -3.51
N ALA A 37 4.89 0.79 -3.10
CA ALA A 37 5.12 0.39 -1.71
C ALA A 37 5.06 1.59 -0.76
N SER A 38 5.57 2.77 -1.16
CA SER A 38 5.57 3.99 -0.35
C SER A 38 4.18 4.62 -0.19
N ILE A 39 3.33 4.54 -1.22
CA ILE A 39 1.94 4.98 -1.12
C ILE A 39 1.04 4.00 -0.36
N GLY A 40 1.46 2.76 -0.18
CA GLY A 40 0.70 1.78 0.59
C GLY A 40 -0.27 0.93 -0.23
N LEU A 41 -0.15 0.96 -1.56
CA LEU A 41 -0.95 0.17 -2.51
C LEU A 41 -0.01 -0.58 -3.46
N PHE A 42 -0.33 -1.82 -3.81
CA PHE A 42 0.46 -2.58 -4.77
C PHE A 42 -0.42 -3.49 -5.65
N PRO A 43 -0.32 -3.43 -7.00
CA PRO A 43 -1.09 -4.28 -7.91
C PRO A 43 -0.47 -5.69 -7.96
N GLU A 44 -0.72 -6.49 -6.93
CA GLU A 44 -0.03 -7.76 -6.68
C GLU A 44 -0.48 -8.90 -7.60
N ILE A 45 -1.75 -8.87 -8.06
CA ILE A 45 -2.35 -9.98 -8.80
C ILE A 45 -2.52 -9.58 -10.27
N PRO A 46 -1.69 -10.06 -11.20
CA PRO A 46 -1.82 -9.74 -12.62
C PRO A 46 -3.21 -10.13 -13.15
N GLY A 47 -3.83 -9.23 -13.94
CA GLY A 47 -5.14 -9.45 -14.53
C GLY A 47 -6.33 -9.26 -13.57
N VAL A 48 -6.10 -8.97 -12.31
CA VAL A 48 -7.15 -8.58 -11.35
C VAL A 48 -7.03 -7.09 -11.05
N GLY A 49 -8.07 -6.33 -11.33
CA GLY A 49 -8.10 -4.89 -11.10
C GLY A 49 -8.23 -4.54 -9.63
N GLY A 50 -7.14 -4.20 -8.99
CA GLY A 50 -7.12 -3.82 -7.59
C GLY A 50 -5.73 -3.87 -6.97
N PHE A 51 -5.68 -3.62 -5.67
CA PHE A 51 -4.42 -3.46 -4.94
C PHE A 51 -4.44 -4.17 -3.59
N SER A 52 -3.35 -4.82 -3.27
CA SER A 52 -3.06 -5.17 -1.89
C SER A 52 -2.61 -3.94 -1.11
N VAL A 53 -2.97 -3.86 0.17
CA VAL A 53 -2.66 -2.71 1.01
C VAL A 53 -1.51 -2.99 1.97
N ASN A 54 -0.60 -2.03 2.06
CA ASN A 54 0.44 -1.99 3.08
C ASN A 54 0.43 -0.63 3.79
N SER A 55 1.34 -0.42 4.73
CA SER A 55 1.39 0.85 5.48
C SER A 55 2.06 1.95 4.67
N PRO A 56 1.38 3.07 4.34
CA PRO A 56 1.99 4.19 3.63
C PRO A 56 3.05 4.90 4.49
N VAL A 57 4.07 5.48 3.84
CA VAL A 57 5.14 6.19 4.55
C VAL A 57 4.81 7.67 4.77
N PHE A 58 4.04 8.30 3.89
CA PHE A 58 3.72 9.72 3.93
C PHE A 58 2.43 9.98 4.69
N ARG A 59 2.37 11.07 5.47
CA ARG A 59 1.19 11.45 6.26
C ARG A 59 -0.06 11.69 5.42
N LYS A 60 0.14 12.25 4.22
CA LYS A 60 -0.92 12.49 3.23
C LYS A 60 -0.35 12.32 1.84
N ILE A 61 -1.11 11.64 1.00
CA ILE A 61 -0.83 11.46 -0.43
C ILE A 61 -2.10 11.81 -1.18
N VAL A 62 -1.98 12.45 -2.31
CA VAL A 62 -3.08 12.70 -3.25
C VAL A 62 -2.67 12.14 -4.60
N LEU A 63 -3.44 11.22 -5.11
CA LEU A 63 -3.28 10.66 -6.45
C LEU A 63 -4.37 11.29 -7.34
N HIS A 64 -3.95 12.11 -8.28
CA HIS A 64 -4.85 12.75 -9.22
C HIS A 64 -5.21 11.77 -10.34
N LEU A 65 -6.44 11.29 -10.36
CA LEU A 65 -6.98 10.44 -11.41
C LEU A 65 -7.94 11.25 -12.31
N PRO A 66 -8.19 10.81 -13.54
CA PRO A 66 -9.05 11.55 -14.46
C PRO A 66 -10.47 11.79 -13.94
N GLU A 67 -11.03 10.87 -13.14
CA GLU A 67 -12.40 10.93 -12.63
C GLU A 67 -12.52 11.39 -11.17
N GLY A 68 -11.38 11.60 -10.48
CA GLY A 68 -11.37 12.08 -9.09
C GLY A 68 -10.08 11.76 -8.35
N ASP A 69 -9.86 12.40 -7.22
CA ASP A 69 -8.63 12.23 -6.43
C ASP A 69 -8.75 11.06 -5.46
N VAL A 70 -7.72 10.23 -5.38
CA VAL A 70 -7.56 9.30 -4.26
C VAL A 70 -6.69 9.95 -3.19
N ILE A 71 -7.26 10.13 -2.02
CA ILE A 71 -6.59 10.76 -0.88
C ILE A 71 -6.24 9.68 0.14
N ILE A 72 -4.95 9.52 0.43
CA ILE A 72 -4.44 8.57 1.42
C ILE A 72 -3.92 9.36 2.61
N LYS A 73 -4.43 9.06 3.81
CA LYS A 73 -4.08 9.75 5.06
C LYS A 73 -3.61 8.77 6.12
N GLY A 74 -2.82 9.28 7.06
CA GLY A 74 -2.41 8.54 8.25
C GLY A 74 -1.18 7.66 8.08
N GLY A 75 -0.42 7.86 6.99
CA GLY A 75 0.89 7.24 6.83
C GLY A 75 1.91 7.78 7.84
N ASP A 76 2.95 6.99 8.12
CA ASP A 76 3.98 7.32 9.11
C ASP A 76 5.25 6.52 8.81
N GLU A 77 6.40 7.17 8.75
CA GLU A 77 7.69 6.52 8.47
C GLU A 77 8.10 5.49 9.55
N LYS A 78 7.72 5.74 10.80
CA LYS A 78 8.15 4.94 11.96
C LYS A 78 7.17 3.86 12.37
N LYS A 79 5.91 3.93 11.91
CA LYS A 79 4.86 2.97 12.26
C LYS A 79 4.61 2.01 11.10
N GLU A 80 4.95 0.75 11.29
CA GLU A 80 4.95 -0.26 10.24
C GLU A 80 3.64 -1.06 10.11
N TYR A 81 2.80 -1.03 11.16
CA TYR A 81 1.65 -1.93 11.25
C TYR A 81 0.34 -1.19 11.09
N ILE A 82 -0.54 -1.70 10.25
CA ILE A 82 -1.91 -1.19 10.14
C ILE A 82 -2.71 -1.73 11.32
N HIS A 83 -3.24 -0.81 12.13
CA HIS A 83 -4.20 -1.12 13.19
C HIS A 83 -5.63 -1.08 12.65
N SER A 84 -5.94 -0.10 11.82
CA SER A 84 -7.21 -0.04 11.09
C SER A 84 -7.07 0.77 9.80
N LEU A 85 -7.97 0.51 8.87
CA LEU A 85 -8.11 1.21 7.60
C LEU A 85 -9.60 1.47 7.35
N SER A 86 -9.94 2.65 6.86
CA SER A 86 -11.25 2.94 6.32
C SER A 86 -11.16 3.45 4.88
N LEU A 87 -12.16 3.13 4.08
CA LEU A 87 -12.40 3.62 2.74
C LEU A 87 -13.69 4.43 2.76
N ASP A 88 -13.62 5.73 2.46
CA ASP A 88 -14.74 6.66 2.52
C ASP A 88 -15.55 6.58 3.83
N GLY A 89 -14.83 6.51 4.94
CA GLY A 89 -15.40 6.39 6.29
C GLY A 89 -15.88 4.98 6.67
N LYS A 90 -15.94 4.02 5.74
CA LYS A 90 -16.33 2.63 6.03
C LYS A 90 -15.12 1.82 6.43
N LYS A 91 -15.21 1.13 7.58
CA LYS A 91 -14.13 0.27 8.07
C LYS A 91 -13.87 -0.90 7.10
N MET A 92 -12.61 -1.10 6.78
CA MET A 92 -12.16 -2.25 6.00
C MET A 92 -11.64 -3.36 6.90
N GLU A 93 -11.99 -4.60 6.57
CA GLU A 93 -11.54 -5.80 7.28
C GLU A 93 -10.60 -6.69 6.44
N GLY A 94 -10.49 -6.40 5.14
CA GLY A 94 -9.61 -7.07 4.18
C GLY A 94 -8.34 -6.29 3.88
N THR A 95 -7.42 -6.94 3.18
CA THR A 95 -6.14 -6.36 2.73
C THR A 95 -6.11 -6.07 1.23
N TRP A 96 -7.27 -6.09 0.59
CA TRP A 96 -7.45 -5.83 -0.83
C TRP A 96 -8.46 -4.70 -1.06
N ILE A 97 -8.22 -3.87 -2.07
CA ILE A 97 -9.12 -2.81 -2.54
C ILE A 97 -9.28 -2.99 -4.04
N ASP A 98 -10.52 -3.06 -4.51
CA ASP A 98 -10.80 -3.12 -5.94
C ASP A 98 -10.57 -1.77 -6.61
N TRP A 99 -10.12 -1.79 -7.86
CA TRP A 99 -9.95 -0.58 -8.66
C TRP A 99 -11.26 0.21 -8.80
N SER A 100 -12.39 -0.49 -8.88
CA SER A 100 -13.73 0.10 -8.94
C SER A 100 -14.06 1.00 -7.74
N ASP A 101 -13.42 0.77 -6.60
CA ASP A 101 -13.63 1.56 -5.39
C ASP A 101 -12.75 2.83 -5.36
N LEU A 102 -11.77 2.92 -6.26
CA LEU A 102 -10.77 4.01 -6.26
C LEU A 102 -10.89 4.95 -7.45
N TYR A 103 -11.23 4.47 -8.65
CA TYR A 103 -11.02 5.21 -9.90
C TYR A 103 -11.82 6.52 -10.03
N ARG A 104 -12.92 6.65 -9.30
CA ARG A 104 -13.74 7.88 -9.24
C ARG A 104 -13.38 8.82 -8.10
N GLY A 105 -12.28 8.55 -7.44
CA GLY A 105 -11.86 9.23 -6.23
C GLY A 105 -12.35 8.52 -4.98
N ALA A 106 -11.49 8.52 -3.95
CA ALA A 106 -11.77 7.88 -2.67
C ALA A 106 -10.88 8.46 -1.58
N THR A 107 -11.27 8.28 -0.32
CA THR A 107 -10.42 8.62 0.83
C THR A 107 -10.07 7.37 1.63
N LEU A 108 -8.78 7.07 1.69
CA LEU A 108 -8.21 6.02 2.52
C LEU A 108 -7.65 6.63 3.81
N GLU A 109 -8.14 6.20 4.95
CA GLU A 109 -7.65 6.66 6.25
C GLU A 109 -7.03 5.51 7.04
N TYR A 110 -5.73 5.60 7.24
CA TYR A 110 -4.94 4.62 7.98
C TYR A 110 -4.77 5.04 9.43
N LYS A 111 -4.90 4.08 10.33
CA LYS A 111 -4.36 4.19 11.71
C LYS A 111 -3.22 3.20 11.84
N LEU A 112 -2.00 3.71 11.93
CA LEU A 112 -0.80 2.91 12.04
C LEU A 112 -0.34 2.77 13.50
N SER A 113 0.36 1.67 13.78
CA SER A 113 0.93 1.33 15.08
C SER A 113 2.38 0.89 14.94
N GLY A 114 3.21 1.14 15.97
CA GLY A 114 4.54 0.53 16.10
C GLY A 114 4.51 -0.91 16.61
N LYS A 115 3.33 -1.42 17.01
CA LYS A 115 3.16 -2.80 17.47
C LYS A 115 2.32 -3.61 16.50
N PRO A 116 2.65 -4.90 16.25
CA PRO A 116 1.89 -5.77 15.37
C PRO A 116 0.44 -5.90 15.83
N ASP A 117 -0.52 -5.70 14.92
CA ASP A 117 -1.89 -6.14 15.07
C ASP A 117 -2.04 -7.47 14.31
N LYS A 118 -2.41 -8.52 15.02
CA LYS A 118 -2.59 -9.87 14.45
C LYS A 118 -4.03 -10.16 14.08
N THR A 119 -4.94 -9.22 14.30
CA THR A 119 -6.38 -9.40 14.10
C THR A 119 -6.89 -8.70 12.85
N TRP A 120 -6.32 -7.53 12.50
CA TRP A 120 -6.73 -6.78 11.32
C TRP A 120 -6.27 -7.44 10.02
N GLY A 121 -7.15 -7.52 9.04
CA GLY A 121 -6.85 -8.03 7.68
C GLY A 121 -6.68 -9.55 7.63
N THR A 122 -7.22 -10.30 8.60
CA THR A 122 -7.12 -11.76 8.65
C THR A 122 -8.41 -12.49 8.30
N ARG A 123 -9.52 -11.77 8.18
CA ARG A 123 -10.85 -12.36 7.98
C ARG A 123 -11.23 -12.54 6.53
N ILE A 124 -10.76 -11.64 5.66
CA ILE A 124 -11.09 -11.62 4.24
C ILE A 124 -9.79 -11.83 3.46
N ALA A 125 -9.74 -12.91 2.69
CA ALA A 125 -8.61 -13.18 1.80
C ALA A 125 -8.69 -12.28 0.55
N PRO A 126 -7.53 -11.86 -0.01
CA PRO A 126 -7.51 -11.21 -1.32
C PRO A 126 -7.99 -12.18 -2.42
N PRO A 127 -8.33 -11.67 -3.62
CA PRO A 127 -8.64 -12.52 -4.77
C PRO A 127 -7.51 -13.53 -5.04
N SER A 128 -7.86 -14.71 -5.55
CA SER A 128 -6.87 -15.71 -5.98
C SER A 128 -7.37 -16.44 -7.21
N TYR A 129 -6.45 -16.92 -8.06
CA TYR A 129 -6.78 -17.80 -9.16
C TYR A 129 -7.10 -19.21 -8.62
N GLY A 130 -8.07 -19.90 -9.20
CA GLY A 130 -8.36 -21.29 -8.91
C GLY A 130 -9.44 -21.55 -7.85
N LYS A 131 -10.37 -20.64 -7.71
CA LYS A 131 -11.65 -20.89 -7.02
C LYS A 131 -12.80 -20.80 -7.98
#